data_05ea950b6065ddfb0879200801024cd5
#
_entry.id   05ea950b6065ddfb0879200801024cd5
#
_cell.length_a   1.000
_cell.length_b   1.000
_cell.length_c   1.000
_cell.angle_alpha   90.00
_cell.angle_beta   90.00
_cell.angle_gamma   90.00
#
_symmetry.space_group_name_H-M   'P 1'
#
loop_
_entity.id
_entity.type
_entity.pdbx_description
1 polymer ?
#
loop_
_entity_poly.entity_id
_entity_poly.type
_entity_poly.pdbx_seq_one_letter_code
_entity_poly.pdbx_strand_id
1 'polypeptide(L)'
;PELRASAKEVMPLIDEVVAEVNQMDPKDLEPFLPEKREKPKENIEKELPALQNSDNVVLRFAPGPSGPLHLGHTRALALNNYYRNRYGGKLILRLEDTNPNAIDPEAYEMIQADMDWLGINTDEVVVQSDRMETYYDDMRTIISKGGAYVTNSEAEHWRDLKKRSEA
;
A
#
# COMPACT_ATOMS: atom_id res chain seq x y z
N PRO A 1 10.95 13.68 -22.82
CA PRO A 1 11.91 12.60 -22.65
C PRO A 1 12.44 12.69 -21.24
N GLU A 2 11.90 11.83 -20.38
CA GLU A 2 12.22 11.80 -18.96
C GLU A 2 13.56 11.10 -18.80
N LEU A 3 14.55 11.82 -18.30
CA LEU A 3 15.80 11.29 -17.81
C LEU A 3 15.51 10.46 -16.55
N ARG A 4 15.30 9.17 -16.69
CA ARG A 4 15.35 8.22 -15.58
C ARG A 4 16.80 7.82 -15.35
N ALA A 5 17.56 8.68 -14.65
CA ALA A 5 18.86 8.31 -14.14
C ALA A 5 18.71 7.18 -13.11
N SER A 6 19.60 6.20 -13.13
CA SER A 6 19.58 5.13 -12.14
C SER A 6 19.97 5.69 -10.76
N ALA A 7 19.45 5.09 -9.69
CA ALA A 7 19.81 5.51 -8.32
C ALA A 7 21.33 5.51 -8.08
N LYS A 8 22.07 4.59 -8.72
CA LYS A 8 23.54 4.50 -8.64
C LYS A 8 24.24 5.71 -9.26
N GLU A 9 23.66 6.34 -10.28
CA GLU A 9 24.23 7.52 -10.96
C GLU A 9 23.90 8.80 -10.20
N VAL A 10 22.77 8.83 -9.51
CA VAL A 10 22.27 10.01 -8.78
C VAL A 10 22.84 10.12 -7.37
N MET A 11 23.08 8.99 -6.68
CA MET A 11 23.57 9.01 -5.30
C MET A 11 24.90 9.78 -5.10
N PRO A 12 25.93 9.60 -5.92
CA PRO A 12 27.16 10.37 -5.76
C PRO A 12 26.94 11.89 -5.90
N LEU A 13 26.05 12.28 -6.79
CA LEU A 13 25.71 13.69 -6.99
C LEU A 13 24.96 14.29 -5.79
N ILE A 14 24.09 13.49 -5.18
CA ILE A 14 23.38 13.86 -3.94
C ILE A 14 24.38 14.03 -2.80
N ASP A 15 25.33 13.09 -2.65
CA ASP A 15 26.33 13.15 -1.60
C ASP A 15 27.23 14.39 -1.74
N GLU A 16 27.60 14.76 -2.98
CA GLU A 16 28.37 15.96 -3.26
C GLU A 16 27.59 17.23 -2.89
N VAL A 17 26.34 17.34 -3.34
CA VAL A 17 25.47 18.49 -3.02
C VAL A 17 25.19 18.59 -1.52
N VAL A 18 24.95 17.47 -0.84
CA VAL A 18 24.76 17.45 0.62
C VAL A 18 26.02 17.92 1.35
N ALA A 19 27.20 17.49 0.90
CA ALA A 19 28.47 17.92 1.48
C ALA A 19 28.70 19.43 1.28
N GLU A 20 28.38 19.97 0.10
CA GLU A 20 28.45 21.40 -0.21
C GLU A 20 27.48 22.22 0.68
N VAL A 21 26.22 21.82 0.75
CA VAL A 21 25.19 22.51 1.54
C VAL A 21 25.53 22.50 3.02
N ASN A 22 26.09 21.40 3.55
CA ASN A 22 26.49 21.32 4.95
C ASN A 22 27.68 22.23 5.33
N GLN A 23 28.41 22.76 4.35
CA GLN A 23 29.51 23.69 4.56
C GLN A 23 29.07 25.16 4.41
N MET A 24 27.88 25.42 3.90
CA MET A 24 27.35 26.77 3.70
C MET A 24 26.90 27.39 5.03
N ASP A 25 27.08 28.71 5.17
CA ASP A 25 26.46 29.43 6.28
C ASP A 25 24.92 29.38 6.13
N PRO A 26 24.17 29.14 7.22
CA PRO A 26 22.70 29.14 7.15
C PRO A 26 22.06 30.37 6.50
N LYS A 27 22.75 31.53 6.54
CA LYS A 27 22.30 32.76 5.88
C LYS A 27 22.41 32.71 4.36
N ASP A 28 23.40 31.99 3.87
CA ASP A 28 23.60 31.83 2.41
C ASP A 28 22.58 30.87 1.80
N LEU A 29 21.92 30.07 2.65
CA LEU A 29 20.84 29.17 2.23
C LEU A 29 19.47 29.86 2.11
N GLU A 30 19.27 31.01 2.74
CA GLU A 30 17.99 31.72 2.72
C GLU A 30 17.43 31.98 1.31
N PRO A 31 18.23 32.37 0.28
CA PRO A 31 17.73 32.58 -1.06
C PRO A 31 17.22 31.32 -1.76
N PHE A 32 17.68 30.14 -1.32
CA PHE A 32 17.33 28.84 -1.90
C PHE A 32 16.18 28.15 -1.14
N LEU A 33 15.81 28.67 0.03
CA LEU A 33 14.69 28.14 0.77
C LEU A 33 13.38 28.52 0.05
N PRO A 34 12.46 27.57 -0.14
CA PRO A 34 11.15 27.92 -0.68
C PRO A 34 10.48 28.92 0.27
N GLU A 35 9.88 29.97 -0.33
CA GLU A 35 9.03 30.87 0.46
C GLU A 35 8.11 30.05 1.37
N LYS A 36 8.14 30.36 2.68
CA LYS A 36 7.21 29.74 3.62
C LYS A 36 5.80 30.03 3.13
N ARG A 37 5.24 29.11 2.39
CA ARG A 37 3.80 29.13 2.13
C ARG A 37 3.13 29.00 3.48
N GLU A 38 2.61 30.07 4.00
CA GLU A 38 1.66 30.02 5.10
C GLU A 38 0.48 29.20 4.61
N LYS A 39 0.47 27.92 5.02
CA LYS A 39 -0.73 27.11 4.83
C LYS A 39 -1.81 27.80 5.64
N PRO A 40 -2.92 28.20 5.03
CA PRO A 40 -4.03 28.72 5.80
C PRO A 40 -4.35 27.71 6.90
N LYS A 41 -4.26 28.17 8.15
CA LYS A 41 -4.67 27.39 9.32
C LYS A 41 -6.19 27.34 9.38
N GLU A 42 -6.82 26.82 8.35
CA GLU A 42 -8.17 26.31 8.49
C GLU A 42 -8.08 24.95 9.18
N ASN A 43 -8.13 24.98 10.50
CA ASN A 43 -8.53 23.82 11.28
C ASN A 43 -10.00 23.51 11.01
N ILE A 44 -10.33 23.17 9.78
CA ILE A 44 -11.58 22.52 9.49
C ILE A 44 -11.35 21.07 9.95
N GLU A 45 -11.86 20.74 11.13
CA GLU A 45 -12.11 19.35 11.48
C GLU A 45 -13.09 18.79 10.44
N LYS A 46 -12.53 18.34 9.32
CA LYS A 46 -13.31 17.65 8.29
C LYS A 46 -13.67 16.30 8.86
N GLU A 47 -14.87 16.19 9.37
CA GLU A 47 -15.41 14.86 9.67
C GLU A 47 -15.31 13.96 8.44
N LEU A 48 -14.94 12.71 8.69
CA LEU A 48 -14.92 11.73 7.61
C LEU A 48 -16.36 11.51 7.09
N PRO A 49 -16.54 11.38 5.77
CA PRO A 49 -17.87 11.25 5.18
C PRO A 49 -18.62 10.05 5.76
N ALA A 50 -19.93 10.18 5.92
CA ALA A 50 -20.77 9.07 6.34
C ALA A 50 -20.85 8.00 5.23
N LEU A 51 -20.94 6.73 5.65
CA LEU A 51 -21.19 5.63 4.71
C LEU A 51 -22.68 5.63 4.29
N GLN A 52 -22.94 5.36 3.01
CA GLN A 52 -24.31 5.37 2.48
C GLN A 52 -25.12 4.14 2.91
N ASN A 53 -24.49 2.97 3.09
CA ASN A 53 -25.12 1.72 3.51
C ASN A 53 -24.39 1.23 4.77
N SER A 54 -24.92 1.56 5.94
CA SER A 54 -24.23 1.34 7.22
C SER A 54 -24.84 0.25 8.10
N ASP A 55 -25.82 -0.51 7.61
CA ASP A 55 -26.54 -1.51 8.41
C ASP A 55 -25.69 -2.77 8.73
N ASN A 56 -24.71 -3.10 7.88
CA ASN A 56 -23.81 -4.24 8.08
C ASN A 56 -22.42 -3.91 7.53
N VAL A 57 -21.70 -3.05 8.22
CA VAL A 57 -20.38 -2.60 7.78
C VAL A 57 -19.35 -3.71 8.00
N VAL A 58 -18.74 -4.16 6.91
CA VAL A 58 -17.60 -5.07 6.94
C VAL A 58 -16.43 -4.39 6.26
N LEU A 59 -15.36 -4.23 7.00
CA LEU A 59 -14.14 -3.54 6.58
C LEU A 59 -12.99 -4.54 6.47
N ARG A 60 -12.02 -4.23 5.66
CA ARG A 60 -10.88 -5.12 5.43
C ARG A 60 -9.58 -4.33 5.40
N PHE A 61 -8.61 -4.84 6.12
CA PHE A 61 -7.21 -4.49 5.95
C PHE A 61 -6.49 -5.67 5.32
N ALA A 62 -5.76 -5.46 4.22
CA ALA A 62 -5.22 -6.55 3.40
C ALA A 62 -3.73 -6.31 3.05
N PRO A 63 -2.82 -6.41 4.03
CA PRO A 63 -1.39 -6.32 3.78
C PRO A 63 -0.82 -7.60 3.19
N GLY A 64 0.23 -7.48 2.36
CA GLY A 64 1.08 -8.62 2.03
C GLY A 64 2.06 -8.88 3.19
N PRO A 65 2.27 -10.15 3.62
CA PRO A 65 3.16 -10.48 4.72
C PRO A 65 4.63 -10.50 4.25
N SER A 66 5.17 -9.34 3.93
CA SER A 66 6.57 -9.15 3.48
C SER A 66 7.46 -8.45 4.50
N GLY A 67 6.99 -8.27 5.72
CA GLY A 67 7.65 -7.60 6.83
C GLY A 67 6.65 -6.93 7.77
N PRO A 68 7.13 -6.21 8.80
CA PRO A 68 6.27 -5.48 9.74
C PRO A 68 5.50 -4.36 9.05
N LEU A 69 4.47 -3.85 9.73
CA LEU A 69 3.74 -2.69 9.25
C LEU A 69 4.63 -1.43 9.34
N HIS A 70 4.41 -0.50 8.44
CA HIS A 70 5.07 0.81 8.47
C HIS A 70 4.04 1.93 8.54
N LEU A 71 4.49 3.17 8.77
CA LEU A 71 3.62 4.34 8.93
C LEU A 71 2.60 4.51 7.79
N GLY A 72 2.94 4.10 6.55
CA GLY A 72 2.00 4.12 5.43
C GLY A 72 0.75 3.27 5.62
N HIS A 73 0.86 2.15 6.36
CA HIS A 73 -0.25 1.25 6.66
C HIS A 73 -1.22 1.83 7.70
N THR A 74 -0.71 2.68 8.63
CA THR A 74 -1.54 3.23 9.72
C THR A 74 -2.71 4.05 9.21
N ARG A 75 -2.57 4.72 8.06
CA ARG A 75 -3.68 5.48 7.46
C ARG A 75 -4.86 4.56 7.13
N ALA A 76 -4.61 3.44 6.48
CA ALA A 76 -5.66 2.48 6.12
C ALA A 76 -6.28 1.85 7.38
N LEU A 77 -5.43 1.47 8.36
CA LEU A 77 -5.87 0.92 9.63
C LEU A 77 -6.72 1.90 10.44
N ALA A 78 -6.28 3.15 10.58
CA ALA A 78 -7.02 4.17 11.31
C ALA A 78 -8.39 4.45 10.69
N LEU A 79 -8.47 4.53 9.35
CA LEU A 79 -9.75 4.71 8.64
C LEU A 79 -10.68 3.52 8.87
N ASN A 80 -10.18 2.30 8.72
CA ASN A 80 -10.97 1.10 8.97
C ASN A 80 -11.47 1.05 10.41
N ASN A 81 -10.59 1.28 11.39
CA ASN A 81 -10.95 1.27 12.80
C ASN A 81 -11.97 2.38 13.15
N TYR A 82 -11.81 3.59 12.58
CA TYR A 82 -12.77 4.68 12.75
C TYR A 82 -14.17 4.28 12.29
N TYR A 83 -14.30 3.76 11.07
CA TYR A 83 -15.60 3.37 10.53
C TYR A 83 -16.18 2.14 11.24
N ARG A 84 -15.33 1.16 11.61
CA ARG A 84 -15.74 0.03 12.44
C ARG A 84 -16.40 0.50 13.74
N ASN A 85 -15.73 1.39 14.46
CA ASN A 85 -16.21 1.89 15.75
C ASN A 85 -17.46 2.76 15.58
N ARG A 86 -17.50 3.60 14.53
CA ARG A 86 -18.64 4.48 14.27
C ARG A 86 -19.93 3.71 13.94
N TYR A 87 -19.84 2.59 13.26
CA TYR A 87 -20.99 1.84 12.76
C TYR A 87 -21.18 0.46 13.42
N GLY A 88 -20.38 0.10 14.39
CA GLY A 88 -20.45 -1.23 15.03
C GLY A 88 -20.15 -2.36 14.05
N GLY A 89 -19.28 -2.10 13.06
CA GLY A 89 -18.96 -3.04 11.99
C GLY A 89 -17.91 -4.10 12.39
N LYS A 90 -17.56 -4.95 11.42
CA LYS A 90 -16.48 -5.93 11.54
C LYS A 90 -15.24 -5.46 10.78
N LEU A 91 -14.05 -5.80 11.30
CA LEU A 91 -12.76 -5.62 10.63
C LEU A 91 -12.10 -6.96 10.39
N ILE A 92 -11.85 -7.28 9.13
CA ILE A 92 -11.16 -8.50 8.70
C ILE A 92 -9.71 -8.14 8.35
N LEU A 93 -8.75 -8.85 8.96
CA LEU A 93 -7.38 -8.88 8.49
C LEU A 93 -7.24 -9.97 7.43
N ARG A 94 -6.89 -9.59 6.19
CA ARG A 94 -6.67 -10.54 5.11
C ARG A 94 -5.22 -10.49 4.66
N LEU A 95 -4.46 -11.50 5.00
CA LEU A 95 -3.07 -11.63 4.62
C LEU A 95 -2.95 -12.05 3.15
N GLU A 96 -2.35 -11.18 2.33
CA GLU A 96 -2.23 -11.34 0.86
C GLU A 96 -0.92 -12.07 0.54
N ASP A 97 -0.88 -13.36 0.76
CA ASP A 97 0.31 -14.21 0.68
C ASP A 97 0.39 -15.10 -0.56
N THR A 98 -0.32 -14.75 -1.62
CA THR A 98 -0.37 -15.55 -2.87
C THR A 98 0.89 -15.46 -3.72
N ASN A 99 1.84 -14.58 -3.40
CA ASN A 99 3.14 -14.52 -4.06
C ASN A 99 4.25 -15.08 -3.16
N PRO A 100 4.67 -16.33 -3.34
CA PRO A 100 5.65 -16.99 -2.45
C PRO A 100 7.02 -16.31 -2.44
N ASN A 101 7.37 -15.53 -3.48
CA ASN A 101 8.66 -14.84 -3.55
C ASN A 101 8.72 -13.55 -2.71
N ALA A 102 7.59 -13.11 -2.16
CA ALA A 102 7.48 -11.87 -1.40
C ALA A 102 7.02 -12.10 0.05
N ILE A 103 7.01 -13.35 0.51
CA ILE A 103 6.54 -13.70 1.85
C ILE A 103 7.73 -13.78 2.81
N ASP A 104 7.55 -13.12 3.96
CA ASP A 104 8.35 -13.33 5.17
C ASP A 104 7.48 -14.09 6.18
N PRO A 105 7.86 -15.33 6.57
CA PRO A 105 7.08 -16.10 7.54
C PRO A 105 6.88 -15.41 8.89
N GLU A 106 7.81 -14.57 9.33
CA GLU A 106 7.69 -13.84 10.59
C GLU A 106 6.69 -12.67 10.49
N ALA A 107 6.42 -12.17 9.27
CA ALA A 107 5.53 -11.05 9.05
C ALA A 107 4.07 -11.34 9.44
N TYR A 108 3.65 -12.59 9.44
CA TYR A 108 2.29 -12.96 9.88
C TYR A 108 2.04 -12.58 11.34
N GLU A 109 3.00 -12.86 12.21
CA GLU A 109 2.93 -12.52 13.63
C GLU A 109 3.21 -11.03 13.84
N MET A 110 4.19 -10.47 13.13
CA MET A 110 4.55 -9.05 13.23
C MET A 110 3.37 -8.14 12.89
N ILE A 111 2.63 -8.43 11.81
CA ILE A 111 1.46 -7.63 11.40
C ILE A 111 0.39 -7.63 12.50
N GLN A 112 0.12 -8.76 13.11
CA GLN A 112 -0.86 -8.85 14.19
C GLN A 112 -0.37 -8.11 15.44
N ALA A 113 0.89 -8.28 15.82
CA ALA A 113 1.50 -7.58 16.94
C ALA A 113 1.50 -6.05 16.76
N ASP A 114 1.77 -5.56 15.53
CA ASP A 114 1.71 -4.14 15.20
C ASP A 114 0.29 -3.58 15.30
N MET A 115 -0.71 -4.36 14.87
CA MET A 115 -2.12 -3.98 15.01
C MET A 115 -2.55 -3.92 16.47
N ASP A 116 -2.15 -4.90 17.29
CA ASP A 116 -2.41 -4.93 18.72
C ASP A 116 -1.73 -3.75 19.43
N TRP A 117 -0.49 -3.42 19.04
CA TRP A 117 0.22 -2.25 19.56
C TRP A 117 -0.51 -0.93 19.24
N LEU A 118 -1.16 -0.84 18.06
CA LEU A 118 -2.01 0.29 17.68
C LEU A 118 -3.38 0.28 18.37
N GLY A 119 -3.70 -0.75 19.16
CA GLY A 119 -5.01 -0.91 19.81
C GLY A 119 -6.12 -1.26 18.81
N ILE A 120 -5.79 -1.86 17.67
CA ILE A 120 -6.74 -2.20 16.60
C ILE A 120 -6.90 -3.72 16.54
N ASN A 121 -7.96 -4.24 17.14
CA ASN A 121 -8.28 -5.65 17.09
C ASN A 121 -9.05 -6.00 15.82
N THR A 122 -8.87 -7.21 15.31
CA THR A 122 -9.64 -7.76 14.19
C THR A 122 -10.68 -8.77 14.67
N ASP A 123 -11.79 -8.85 13.95
CA ASP A 123 -12.83 -9.84 14.24
C ASP A 123 -12.54 -11.18 13.56
N GLU A 124 -11.76 -11.15 12.48
CA GLU A 124 -11.42 -12.34 11.70
C GLU A 124 -10.05 -12.15 11.03
N VAL A 125 -9.26 -13.21 10.96
CA VAL A 125 -8.02 -13.28 10.19
C VAL A 125 -8.20 -14.30 9.08
N VAL A 126 -7.93 -13.89 7.84
CA VAL A 126 -8.03 -14.72 6.63
C VAL A 126 -6.69 -14.76 5.95
N VAL A 127 -6.21 -15.95 5.63
CA VAL A 127 -4.99 -16.17 4.85
C VAL A 127 -5.38 -16.53 3.42
N GLN A 128 -4.87 -15.80 2.43
CA GLN A 128 -5.33 -15.99 1.05
C GLN A 128 -4.84 -17.29 0.43
N SER A 129 -3.64 -17.76 0.80
CA SER A 129 -3.13 -19.05 0.32
C SER A 129 -3.97 -20.25 0.75
N ASP A 130 -4.68 -20.17 1.87
CA ASP A 130 -5.61 -21.22 2.33
C ASP A 130 -6.84 -21.38 1.42
N ARG A 131 -7.07 -20.41 0.52
CA ARG A 131 -8.23 -20.35 -0.37
C ARG A 131 -7.91 -20.61 -1.84
N MET A 132 -6.74 -21.16 -2.14
CA MET A 132 -6.29 -21.36 -3.52
C MET A 132 -7.25 -22.20 -4.38
N GLU A 133 -7.87 -23.23 -3.80
CA GLU A 133 -8.85 -24.05 -4.53
C GLU A 133 -10.05 -23.22 -4.99
N THR A 134 -10.55 -22.30 -4.16
CA THR A 134 -11.63 -21.38 -4.55
C THR A 134 -11.22 -20.54 -5.76
N TYR A 135 -10.00 -20.02 -5.77
CA TYR A 135 -9.49 -19.22 -6.90
C TYR A 135 -9.35 -20.06 -8.18
N TYR A 136 -8.92 -21.31 -8.07
CA TYR A 136 -8.86 -22.20 -9.22
C TYR A 136 -10.25 -22.51 -9.78
N ASP A 137 -11.25 -22.71 -8.94
CA ASP A 137 -12.63 -22.95 -9.37
C ASP A 137 -13.26 -21.71 -10.01
N ASP A 138 -13.03 -20.52 -9.43
CA ASP A 138 -13.45 -19.25 -10.02
C ASP A 138 -12.77 -19.02 -11.37
N MET A 139 -11.47 -19.29 -11.48
CA MET A 139 -10.71 -19.22 -12.74
C MET A 139 -11.30 -20.12 -13.80
N ARG A 140 -11.56 -21.40 -13.50
CA ARG A 140 -12.21 -22.34 -14.41
C ARG A 140 -13.56 -21.84 -14.89
N THR A 141 -14.32 -21.24 -13.97
CA THR A 141 -15.63 -20.65 -14.27
C THR A 141 -15.51 -19.46 -15.23
N ILE A 142 -14.58 -18.56 -14.99
CA ILE A 142 -14.36 -17.39 -15.85
C ILE A 142 -13.90 -17.81 -17.25
N ILE A 143 -12.97 -18.77 -17.34
CA ILE A 143 -12.48 -19.31 -18.60
C ILE A 143 -13.63 -19.97 -19.38
N SER A 144 -14.46 -20.78 -18.72
CA SER A 144 -15.59 -21.45 -19.38
C SER A 144 -16.64 -20.49 -19.95
N LYS A 145 -16.73 -19.28 -19.35
CA LYS A 145 -17.60 -18.18 -19.83
C LYS A 145 -16.94 -17.28 -20.87
N GLY A 146 -15.70 -17.58 -21.29
CA GLY A 146 -14.96 -16.76 -22.24
C GLY A 146 -14.44 -15.43 -21.69
N GLY A 147 -14.46 -15.23 -20.36
CA GLY A 147 -13.99 -14.00 -19.69
C GLY A 147 -12.49 -13.98 -19.43
N ALA A 148 -11.79 -15.10 -19.62
CA ALA A 148 -10.34 -15.22 -19.49
C ALA A 148 -9.80 -16.32 -20.40
N TYR A 149 -8.49 -16.31 -20.59
CA TYR A 149 -7.78 -17.37 -21.34
C TYR A 149 -6.42 -17.64 -20.67
N VAL A 150 -5.84 -18.79 -20.99
CA VAL A 150 -4.50 -19.17 -20.53
C VAL A 150 -3.50 -18.98 -21.66
N THR A 151 -2.33 -18.48 -21.36
CA THR A 151 -1.21 -18.31 -22.30
C THR A 151 0.07 -18.89 -21.74
N ASN A 152 0.94 -19.40 -22.63
CA ASN A 152 2.29 -19.84 -22.29
C ASN A 152 3.33 -18.73 -22.53
N SER A 153 2.89 -17.52 -22.84
CA SER A 153 3.80 -16.39 -23.06
C SER A 153 4.49 -15.97 -21.78
N GLU A 154 5.77 -15.65 -21.89
CA GLU A 154 6.55 -15.14 -20.76
C GLU A 154 5.99 -13.81 -20.22
N ALA A 155 6.07 -13.62 -18.90
CA ALA A 155 5.54 -12.43 -18.24
C ALA A 155 6.18 -11.11 -18.74
N GLU A 156 7.42 -11.16 -19.23
CA GLU A 156 8.11 -10.02 -19.81
C GLU A 156 7.50 -9.59 -21.14
N HIS A 157 7.17 -10.56 -21.99
CA HIS A 157 6.47 -10.32 -23.26
C HIS A 157 5.13 -9.60 -23.03
N TRP A 158 4.34 -10.04 -22.05
CA TRP A 158 3.08 -9.38 -21.69
C TRP A 158 3.28 -7.96 -21.15
N ARG A 159 4.31 -7.73 -20.34
CA ARG A 159 4.63 -6.40 -19.86
C ARG A 159 4.98 -5.45 -21.00
N ASP A 160 5.68 -5.94 -22.01
CA ASP A 160 6.06 -5.12 -23.17
C ASP A 160 4.87 -4.86 -24.10
N LEU A 161 4.01 -5.83 -24.35
CA LEU A 161 2.76 -5.63 -25.10
C LEU A 161 1.87 -4.58 -24.40
N LYS A 162 1.72 -4.70 -23.08
CA LYS A 162 0.94 -3.73 -22.28
C LYS A 162 1.51 -2.31 -22.33
N LYS A 163 2.84 -2.16 -22.34
CA LYS A 163 3.49 -0.85 -22.51
C LYS A 163 3.21 -0.24 -23.88
N ARG A 164 3.09 -1.05 -24.93
CA ARG A 164 2.79 -0.64 -26.30
C ARG A 164 1.30 -0.46 -26.54
N SER A 165 0.44 -0.75 -25.57
CA SER A 165 -1.03 -0.78 -25.72
C SER A 165 -1.50 -1.74 -26.82
N GLU A 166 -0.78 -2.82 -27.02
CA GLU A 166 -1.03 -3.86 -28.04
C GLU A 166 -1.60 -5.16 -27.41
N ALA A 167 -1.95 -5.12 -26.11
CA ALA A 167 -2.46 -6.27 -25.37
C ALA A 167 -3.98 -6.36 -25.41
#